data_24a87ac0473b310ad7f6c6bba9da6b5c
#
_entry.id   24a87ac0473b310ad7f6c6bba9da6b5c
#
_cell.length_a   1.000
_cell.length_b   1.000
_cell.length_c   1.000
_cell.angle_alpha   90.00
_cell.angle_beta   90.00
_cell.angle_gamma   90.00
#
_symmetry.space_group_name_H-M   'P 1'
#
loop_
_entity.id
_entity.type
_entity.pdbx_description
1 polymer ?
#
loop_
_entity_poly.entity_id
_entity_poly.type
_entity_poly.pdbx_seq_one_letter_code
_entity_poly.pdbx_strand_id
1 'polypeptide(L)'
;MRHFIEWDTIDIRVDGEKLNAMAWEMVASDPMIERIHLRFGNGLLRVEGSVRKFISVPFSVEITRFEAKGTTVRVPLARISAGPLPIPTLFVGLVRDRFPKDLVRYEDPATLVLSLDRFLPPFVTADIQKIWIIDGGLAVTLGRGGADLPPGGTNGTATRQ
;
A
#
# COMPACT_ATOMS: atom_id res chain seq x y z
N MET A 1 15.88 17.27 17.18
CA MET A 1 14.83 18.30 17.10
C MET A 1 13.58 17.77 17.80
N ARG A 2 12.97 18.59 18.61
CA ARG A 2 11.68 18.24 19.21
C ARG A 2 10.57 18.60 18.23
N HIS A 3 9.66 17.67 18.00
CA HIS A 3 8.45 17.94 17.27
C HIS A 3 7.43 18.72 18.12
N PHE A 4 6.48 19.36 17.48
CA PHE A 4 5.37 20.02 18.18
C PHE A 4 4.47 19.00 18.90
N ILE A 5 4.24 17.87 18.26
CA ILE A 5 3.57 16.70 18.84
C ILE A 5 4.51 15.51 18.71
N GLU A 6 4.71 14.78 19.79
CA GLU A 6 5.50 13.55 19.79
C GLU A 6 4.67 12.40 20.32
N TRP A 7 4.91 11.20 19.80
CA TRP A 7 4.30 9.96 20.27
C TRP A 7 5.31 8.84 20.34
N ASP A 8 5.06 7.89 21.23
CA ASP A 8 5.87 6.67 21.32
C ASP A 8 5.35 5.59 20.38
N THR A 9 4.06 5.36 20.39
CA THR A 9 3.39 4.40 19.49
C THR A 9 1.99 4.89 19.14
N ILE A 10 1.55 4.54 17.93
CA ILE A 10 0.16 4.75 17.48
C ILE A 10 -0.32 3.46 16.83
N ASP A 11 -1.45 2.95 17.30
CA ASP A 11 -2.13 1.82 16.68
C ASP A 11 -3.24 2.31 15.76
N ILE A 12 -3.21 1.84 14.53
CA ILE A 12 -4.15 2.22 13.47
C ILE A 12 -4.80 0.96 12.92
N ARG A 13 -6.11 1.03 12.71
CA ARG A 13 -6.85 0.01 11.96
C ARG A 13 -7.27 0.57 10.62
N VAL A 14 -7.03 -0.19 9.57
CA VAL A 14 -7.39 0.17 8.20
C VAL A 14 -8.50 -0.75 7.74
N ASP A 15 -9.62 -0.17 7.39
CA ASP A 15 -10.79 -0.91 6.94
C ASP A 15 -10.58 -1.53 5.55
N GLY A 16 -10.89 -2.84 5.45
CA GLY A 16 -10.69 -3.60 4.22
C GLY A 16 -11.59 -3.16 3.07
N GLU A 17 -12.80 -2.71 3.34
CA GLU A 17 -13.70 -2.22 2.29
C GLU A 17 -13.16 -0.93 1.67
N LYS A 18 -12.60 -0.05 2.48
CA LYS A 18 -11.94 1.18 2.00
C LYS A 18 -10.67 0.88 1.22
N LEU A 19 -9.90 -0.11 1.65
CA LEU A 19 -8.74 -0.58 0.89
C LEU A 19 -9.15 -1.16 -0.47
N ASN A 20 -10.26 -1.90 -0.53
CA ASN A 20 -10.82 -2.38 -1.79
C ASN A 20 -11.20 -1.23 -2.72
N ALA A 21 -11.87 -0.21 -2.20
CA ALA A 21 -12.24 0.97 -2.98
C ALA A 21 -11.01 1.70 -3.51
N MET A 22 -9.99 1.89 -2.69
CA MET A 22 -8.72 2.49 -3.10
C MET A 22 -8.01 1.66 -4.18
N ALA A 23 -7.93 0.36 -3.99
CA ALA A 23 -7.29 -0.53 -4.96
C ALA A 23 -8.00 -0.45 -6.32
N TRP A 24 -9.33 -0.42 -6.32
CA TRP A 24 -10.09 -0.25 -7.55
C TRP A 24 -9.84 1.10 -8.21
N GLU A 25 -9.86 2.19 -7.46
CA GLU A 25 -9.56 3.52 -8.00
C GLU A 25 -8.18 3.61 -8.65
N MET A 26 -7.19 2.95 -8.06
CA MET A 26 -5.83 2.93 -8.61
C MET A 26 -5.74 2.23 -9.97
N VAL A 27 -6.58 1.25 -10.22
CA VAL A 27 -6.50 0.39 -11.42
C VAL A 27 -7.66 0.57 -12.39
N ALA A 28 -8.72 1.27 -12.01
CA ALA A 28 -9.95 1.40 -12.80
C ALA A 28 -9.74 2.07 -14.16
N SER A 29 -8.74 2.93 -14.28
CA SER A 29 -8.36 3.57 -15.54
C SER A 29 -7.57 2.66 -16.47
N ASP A 30 -7.12 1.50 -15.99
CA ASP A 30 -6.36 0.55 -16.79
C ASP A 30 -7.31 -0.41 -17.50
N PRO A 31 -7.41 -0.38 -18.85
CA PRO A 31 -8.32 -1.25 -19.57
C PRO A 31 -7.95 -2.73 -19.51
N MET A 32 -6.73 -3.06 -19.08
CA MET A 32 -6.31 -4.45 -18.93
C MET A 32 -6.80 -5.08 -17.63
N ILE A 33 -7.10 -4.29 -16.62
CA ILE A 33 -7.58 -4.79 -15.33
C ILE A 33 -9.11 -4.74 -15.30
N GLU A 34 -9.73 -5.90 -15.31
CA GLU A 34 -11.20 -6.01 -15.30
C GLU A 34 -11.76 -5.97 -13.88
N ARG A 35 -11.03 -6.57 -12.94
CA ARG A 35 -11.48 -6.72 -11.56
C ARG A 35 -10.29 -6.84 -10.62
N ILE A 36 -10.43 -6.27 -9.42
CA ILE A 36 -9.54 -6.49 -8.28
C ILE A 36 -10.37 -6.53 -7.00
N HIS A 37 -10.06 -7.47 -6.13
CA HIS A 37 -10.74 -7.62 -4.84
C HIS A 37 -9.76 -8.12 -3.78
N LEU A 38 -9.77 -7.45 -2.63
CA LEU A 38 -8.96 -7.80 -1.47
C LEU A 38 -9.83 -8.49 -0.43
N ARG A 39 -9.40 -9.66 0.04
CA ARG A 39 -10.07 -10.39 1.13
C ARG A 39 -9.15 -10.52 2.31
N PHE A 40 -9.63 -10.11 3.47
CA PHE A 40 -8.88 -10.15 4.73
C PHE A 40 -9.52 -11.13 5.70
N GLY A 41 -8.76 -12.06 6.22
CA GLY A 41 -9.22 -12.99 7.24
C GLY A 41 -8.27 -14.14 7.47
N ASN A 42 -8.34 -14.76 8.64
CA ASN A 42 -7.52 -15.91 9.03
C ASN A 42 -6.01 -15.66 8.92
N GLY A 43 -5.56 -14.44 9.20
CA GLY A 43 -4.16 -14.05 9.05
C GLY A 43 -3.67 -13.99 7.61
N LEU A 44 -4.58 -13.95 6.64
CA LEU A 44 -4.30 -14.01 5.22
C LEU A 44 -4.97 -12.84 4.49
N LEU A 45 -4.22 -12.17 3.63
CA LEU A 45 -4.75 -11.27 2.63
C LEU A 45 -4.67 -11.96 1.27
N ARG A 46 -5.83 -12.13 0.64
CA ARG A 46 -5.90 -12.65 -0.72
C ARG A 46 -6.30 -11.53 -1.67
N VAL A 47 -5.46 -11.29 -2.66
CA VAL A 47 -5.76 -10.37 -3.75
C VAL A 47 -6.23 -11.19 -4.94
N GLU A 48 -7.47 -11.00 -5.34
CA GLU A 48 -8.08 -11.70 -6.46
C GLU A 48 -8.45 -10.68 -7.54
N GLY A 49 -8.36 -11.10 -8.79
CA GLY A 49 -8.76 -10.25 -9.89
C GLY A 49 -8.73 -10.94 -11.23
N SER A 50 -8.91 -10.18 -12.27
CA SER A 50 -8.74 -10.65 -13.64
C SER A 50 -8.13 -9.56 -14.50
N VAL A 51 -7.28 -9.99 -15.43
CA VAL A 51 -6.67 -9.14 -16.45
C VAL A 51 -7.15 -9.61 -17.83
N ARG A 52 -7.34 -8.65 -18.72
CA ARG A 52 -7.68 -8.92 -20.10
C ARG A 52 -6.45 -8.80 -20.99
N LYS A 53 -6.02 -9.93 -21.55
CA LYS A 53 -4.93 -10.00 -22.53
C LYS A 53 -5.35 -11.02 -23.59
N PHE A 54 -6.13 -10.60 -24.59
CA PHE A 54 -6.85 -11.44 -25.57
C PHE A 54 -8.05 -12.18 -24.96
N ILE A 55 -7.86 -12.79 -23.80
CA ILE A 55 -8.91 -13.44 -23.00
C ILE A 55 -8.83 -12.92 -21.57
N SER A 56 -9.91 -13.06 -20.80
CA SER A 56 -9.90 -12.81 -19.37
C SER A 56 -9.10 -13.88 -18.64
N VAL A 57 -8.09 -13.47 -17.89
CA VAL A 57 -7.25 -14.36 -17.09
C VAL A 57 -7.45 -14.03 -15.62
N PRO A 58 -8.03 -14.93 -14.82
CA PRO A 58 -8.14 -14.73 -13.39
C PRO A 58 -6.77 -14.90 -12.74
N PHE A 59 -6.50 -14.09 -11.72
CA PHE A 59 -5.31 -14.22 -10.90
C PHE A 59 -5.67 -14.17 -9.42
N SER A 60 -4.83 -14.77 -8.60
CA SER A 60 -4.86 -14.62 -7.15
C SER A 60 -3.47 -14.59 -6.57
N VAL A 61 -3.31 -13.79 -5.52
CA VAL A 61 -2.06 -13.66 -4.77
C VAL A 61 -2.38 -13.74 -3.30
N GLU A 62 -1.64 -14.54 -2.55
CA GLU A 62 -1.78 -14.63 -1.10
C GLU A 62 -0.62 -13.93 -0.41
N ILE A 63 -0.96 -13.13 0.60
CA ILE A 63 -0.01 -12.41 1.44
C ILE A 63 -0.28 -12.80 2.89
N THR A 64 0.74 -13.30 3.58
CA THR A 64 0.61 -13.77 4.96
C THR A 64 1.34 -12.88 5.97
N ARG A 65 2.30 -12.08 5.50
CA ARG A 65 3.11 -11.24 6.37
C ARG A 65 3.59 -9.98 5.66
N PHE A 66 3.93 -9.00 6.46
CA PHE A 66 4.56 -7.77 6.03
C PHE A 66 5.84 -7.58 6.85
N GLU A 67 6.89 -7.08 6.21
CA GLU A 67 8.15 -6.74 6.86
C GLU A 67 8.36 -5.22 6.74
N ALA A 68 8.24 -4.52 7.86
CA ALA A 68 8.35 -3.07 7.88
C ALA A 68 9.72 -2.64 8.40
N LYS A 69 10.30 -1.63 7.75
CA LYS A 69 11.53 -0.96 8.18
C LYS A 69 11.48 0.50 7.76
N GLY A 70 11.46 1.41 8.73
CA GLY A 70 11.25 2.81 8.44
C GLY A 70 9.88 3.05 7.80
N THR A 71 9.86 3.63 6.62
CA THR A 71 8.65 3.82 5.81
C THR A 71 8.53 2.82 4.66
N THR A 72 9.42 1.84 4.62
CA THR A 72 9.44 0.80 3.58
C THR A 72 8.79 -0.46 4.11
N VAL A 73 7.90 -1.05 3.32
CA VAL A 73 7.23 -2.30 3.64
C VAL A 73 7.54 -3.32 2.54
N ARG A 74 8.12 -4.45 2.94
CA ARG A 74 8.34 -5.59 2.07
C ARG A 74 7.19 -6.56 2.22
N VAL A 75 6.64 -6.98 1.10
CA VAL A 75 5.47 -7.86 1.04
C VAL A 75 5.83 -9.12 0.28
N PRO A 76 6.29 -10.18 0.97
CA PRO A 76 6.50 -11.47 0.32
C PRO A 76 5.18 -12.05 -0.17
N LEU A 77 5.16 -12.47 -1.43
CA LEU A 77 3.99 -13.09 -2.04
C LEU A 77 4.07 -14.61 -1.86
N ALA A 78 3.10 -15.18 -1.17
CA ALA A 78 3.17 -16.59 -0.79
C ALA A 78 2.69 -17.52 -1.90
N ARG A 79 1.53 -17.24 -2.47
CA ARG A 79 0.96 -18.06 -3.56
C ARG A 79 0.47 -17.14 -4.65
N ILE A 80 0.99 -17.34 -5.84
CA ILE A 80 0.59 -16.61 -7.02
C ILE A 80 -0.02 -17.60 -8.01
N SER A 81 -1.23 -17.31 -8.48
CA SER A 81 -1.94 -18.12 -9.47
C SER A 81 -2.52 -17.19 -10.54
N ALA A 82 -2.32 -17.51 -11.81
CA ALA A 82 -2.83 -16.73 -12.91
C ALA A 82 -3.26 -17.66 -14.08
N GLY A 83 -4.14 -18.61 -13.82
CA GLY A 83 -4.64 -19.55 -14.83
C GLY A 83 -3.50 -20.31 -15.51
N PRO A 84 -3.53 -20.47 -16.85
CA PRO A 84 -2.49 -21.22 -17.58
C PRO A 84 -1.24 -20.40 -17.89
N LEU A 85 -1.15 -19.12 -17.48
CA LEU A 85 -0.02 -18.26 -17.81
C LEU A 85 1.14 -18.45 -16.82
N PRO A 86 2.42 -18.35 -17.29
CA PRO A 86 3.57 -18.31 -16.39
C PRO A 86 3.55 -17.02 -15.60
N ILE A 87 3.37 -17.19 -14.33
CA ILE A 87 2.91 -16.19 -13.36
C ILE A 87 3.90 -15.11 -13.01
N PRO A 88 5.18 -15.37 -12.74
CA PRO A 88 6.05 -14.28 -12.31
C PRO A 88 6.14 -13.17 -13.35
N THR A 89 6.19 -13.55 -14.62
CA THR A 89 6.41 -12.61 -15.74
C THR A 89 5.24 -11.66 -15.94
N LEU A 90 3.99 -12.16 -15.87
CA LEU A 90 2.80 -11.33 -16.04
C LEU A 90 2.67 -10.32 -14.89
N PHE A 91 2.84 -10.78 -13.67
CA PHE A 91 2.71 -9.96 -12.48
C PHE A 91 3.83 -8.92 -12.37
N VAL A 92 5.07 -9.31 -12.64
CA VAL A 92 6.22 -8.41 -12.69
C VAL A 92 6.02 -7.32 -13.73
N GLY A 93 5.55 -7.69 -14.92
CA GLY A 93 5.23 -6.73 -15.98
C GLY A 93 4.16 -5.74 -15.56
N LEU A 94 3.09 -6.23 -14.93
CA LEU A 94 2.00 -5.38 -14.45
C LEU A 94 2.50 -4.36 -13.41
N VAL A 95 3.27 -4.81 -12.43
CA VAL A 95 3.82 -3.93 -11.40
C VAL A 95 4.79 -2.92 -12.01
N ARG A 96 5.67 -3.38 -12.89
CA ARG A 96 6.69 -2.53 -13.52
C ARG A 96 6.07 -1.44 -14.38
N ASP A 97 5.05 -1.78 -15.16
CA ASP A 97 4.51 -0.89 -16.18
C ASP A 97 3.39 0.01 -15.66
N ARG A 98 2.74 -0.37 -14.54
CA ARG A 98 1.52 0.29 -14.07
C ARG A 98 1.68 1.09 -12.78
N PHE A 99 2.68 0.82 -11.99
CA PHE A 99 2.93 1.53 -10.74
C PHE A 99 4.18 2.38 -10.81
N PRO A 100 4.19 3.58 -10.18
CA PRO A 100 5.39 4.37 -10.06
C PRO A 100 6.50 3.60 -9.33
N LYS A 101 7.71 3.63 -9.84
CA LYS A 101 8.87 2.91 -9.28
C LYS A 101 9.25 3.40 -7.88
N ASP A 102 8.96 4.64 -7.57
CA ASP A 102 9.20 5.24 -6.27
C ASP A 102 8.16 4.82 -5.22
N LEU A 103 7.04 4.25 -5.64
CA LEU A 103 5.99 3.76 -4.78
C LEU A 103 6.05 2.24 -4.60
N VAL A 104 6.11 1.51 -5.70
CA VAL A 104 6.10 0.05 -5.72
C VAL A 104 7.20 -0.45 -6.64
N ARG A 105 7.99 -1.39 -6.15
CA ARG A 105 8.93 -2.14 -6.97
C ARG A 105 8.86 -3.61 -6.64
N TYR A 106 9.28 -4.42 -7.58
CA TYR A 106 9.35 -5.86 -7.43
C TYR A 106 10.79 -6.31 -7.22
N GLU A 107 10.99 -7.19 -6.25
CA GLU A 107 12.27 -7.86 -6.01
C GLU A 107 12.11 -9.37 -6.07
N ASP A 108 13.08 -10.04 -6.67
CA ASP A 108 13.11 -11.50 -6.68
C ASP A 108 13.35 -12.04 -5.25
N PRO A 109 12.80 -13.20 -4.91
CA PRO A 109 12.05 -14.13 -5.78
C PRO A 109 10.56 -13.81 -5.95
N ALA A 110 9.90 -13.11 -5.11
CA ALA A 110 8.49 -12.74 -5.23
C ALA A 110 8.12 -11.78 -4.10
N THR A 111 8.71 -10.62 -4.11
CA THR A 111 8.51 -9.63 -3.05
C THR A 111 8.16 -8.28 -3.65
N LEU A 112 7.06 -7.70 -3.19
CA LEU A 112 6.77 -6.30 -3.45
C LEU A 112 7.42 -5.43 -2.38
N VAL A 113 7.98 -4.32 -2.79
CA VAL A 113 8.56 -3.32 -1.90
C VAL A 113 7.77 -2.03 -2.06
N LEU A 114 7.11 -1.60 -1.00
CA LEU A 114 6.30 -0.40 -0.97
C LEU A 114 7.03 0.69 -0.20
N SER A 115 7.13 1.87 -0.79
CA SER A 115 7.65 3.06 -0.12
C SER A 115 6.48 3.95 0.28
N LEU A 116 6.22 4.06 1.57
CA LEU A 116 5.04 4.75 2.11
C LEU A 116 5.31 6.18 2.55
N ASP A 117 6.52 6.67 2.40
CA ASP A 117 6.89 8.05 2.71
C ASP A 117 6.08 9.09 1.93
N ARG A 118 5.63 8.78 0.73
CA ARG A 118 4.75 9.65 -0.07
C ARG A 118 3.39 9.90 0.57
N PHE A 119 2.92 8.97 1.39
CA PHE A 119 1.62 9.07 2.05
C PHE A 119 1.69 9.83 3.37
N LEU A 120 2.89 10.05 3.88
CA LEU A 120 3.10 10.86 5.06
C LEU A 120 3.23 12.34 4.66
N PRO A 121 2.51 13.24 5.33
CA PRO A 121 2.73 14.66 5.15
C PRO A 121 4.18 15.03 5.48
N PRO A 122 4.78 16.03 4.82
CA PRO A 122 6.19 16.38 5.04
C PRO A 122 6.50 16.86 6.47
N PHE A 123 5.49 17.24 7.21
CA PHE A 123 5.62 17.66 8.61
C PHE A 123 5.41 16.51 9.62
N VAL A 124 5.22 15.28 9.13
CA VAL A 124 5.05 14.07 9.96
C VAL A 124 6.26 13.18 9.78
N THR A 125 6.82 12.76 10.90
CA THR A 125 7.88 11.74 10.96
C THR A 125 7.34 10.54 11.71
N ALA A 126 7.34 9.39 11.08
CA ALA A 126 6.90 8.14 11.71
C ALA A 126 7.58 6.95 11.05
N ASP A 127 7.92 5.96 11.86
CA ASP A 127 8.38 4.66 11.40
C ASP A 127 7.27 3.64 11.54
N ILE A 128 7.12 2.79 10.55
CA ILE A 128 6.19 1.67 10.62
C ILE A 128 6.87 0.56 11.40
N GLN A 129 6.34 0.26 12.56
CA GLN A 129 6.90 -0.77 13.44
C GLN A 129 6.37 -2.15 13.09
N LYS A 130 5.08 -2.26 12.80
CA LYS A 130 4.41 -3.52 12.52
C LYS A 130 3.18 -3.32 11.66
N ILE A 131 2.95 -4.26 10.74
CA ILE A 131 1.72 -4.38 9.96
C ILE A 131 1.29 -5.84 10.03
N TRP A 132 0.01 -6.08 10.31
CA TRP A 132 -0.53 -7.44 10.28
C TRP A 132 -1.97 -7.45 9.80
N ILE A 133 -2.40 -8.61 9.36
CA ILE A 133 -3.73 -8.82 8.80
C ILE A 133 -4.67 -9.14 9.95
N ILE A 134 -5.78 -8.43 10.01
CA ILE A 134 -6.89 -8.70 10.92
C ILE A 134 -8.13 -9.06 10.12
N ASP A 135 -9.15 -9.59 10.78
CA ASP A 135 -10.41 -9.84 10.12
C ASP A 135 -11.02 -8.52 9.63
N GLY A 136 -11.24 -8.44 8.32
CA GLY A 136 -11.81 -7.25 7.69
C GLY A 136 -10.85 -6.11 7.39
N GLY A 137 -9.53 -6.29 7.56
CA GLY A 137 -8.59 -5.21 7.23
C GLY A 137 -7.15 -5.44 7.67
N LEU A 138 -6.46 -4.36 7.89
CA LEU A 138 -5.09 -4.33 8.37
C LEU A 138 -4.98 -3.58 9.69
N ALA A 139 -4.05 -4.00 10.53
CA ALA A 139 -3.63 -3.26 11.70
C ALA A 139 -2.19 -2.79 11.50
N VAL A 140 -1.92 -1.56 11.88
CA VAL A 140 -0.61 -0.94 11.72
C VAL A 140 -0.20 -0.30 13.04
N THR A 141 0.99 -0.60 13.51
CA THR A 141 1.59 0.09 14.65
C THR A 141 2.70 0.99 14.13
N LEU A 142 2.57 2.28 14.35
CA LEU A 142 3.64 3.24 14.13
C LEU A 142 4.50 3.31 15.39
N GLY A 143 5.81 3.29 15.21
CA GLY A 143 6.77 3.52 16.29
C GLY A 143 6.91 5.00 16.60
N ARG A 144 7.94 5.33 17.41
CA ARG A 144 8.22 6.69 17.82
C ARG A 144 8.25 7.65 16.63
N GLY A 145 7.57 8.76 16.79
CA GLY A 145 7.51 9.78 15.77
C GLY A 145 6.97 11.11 16.29
N GLY A 146 6.66 11.97 15.39
CA GLY A 146 6.14 13.27 15.73
C GLY A 146 5.59 14.02 14.52
N ALA A 147 4.93 15.12 14.81
CA ALA A 147 4.44 16.03 13.80
C ALA A 147 4.80 17.46 14.19
N ASP A 148 5.22 18.22 13.20
CA ASP A 148 5.42 19.65 13.33
C ASP A 148 4.19 20.40 12.79
N LEU A 149 4.10 21.66 13.12
CA LEU A 149 3.08 22.51 12.51
C LEU A 149 3.35 22.57 11.00
N PRO A 150 2.32 22.41 10.16
CA PRO A 150 2.51 22.63 8.74
C PRO A 150 3.06 24.05 8.54
N PRO A 151 4.00 24.26 7.61
CA PRO A 151 4.52 25.58 7.32
C PRO A 151 3.32 26.49 7.05
N GLY A 152 3.18 27.51 7.87
CA GLY A 152 2.05 28.43 7.81
C GLY A 152 1.95 28.97 6.41
N GLY A 153 0.84 28.70 5.76
CA GLY A 153 0.49 29.43 4.57
C GLY A 153 0.53 30.89 4.98
N THR A 154 1.36 31.66 4.33
CA THR A 154 1.31 33.11 4.41
C THR A 154 -0.07 33.53 3.94
N ASN A 155 -1.01 33.55 4.88
CA ASN A 155 -2.29 34.16 4.62
C ASN A 155 -2.00 35.62 4.35
N GLY A 156 -2.26 35.97 3.11
CA GLY A 156 -2.05 37.26 2.60
C GLY A 156 -2.54 38.34 3.52
N THR A 157 -1.73 39.34 3.57
CA THR A 157 -2.04 40.72 3.87
C THR A 157 -3.52 40.97 4.16
N ALA A 158 -3.84 41.02 5.43
CA ALA A 158 -5.01 41.75 5.84
C ALA A 158 -4.70 43.22 5.53
N THR A 159 -5.17 43.69 4.42
CA THR A 159 -5.20 45.13 4.11
C THR A 159 -6.16 45.75 5.11
N ARG A 160 -5.64 46.28 6.19
CA ARG A 160 -6.38 47.24 7.00
C ARG A 160 -6.49 48.49 6.18
N GLN A 161 -7.68 48.80 5.76
CA GLN A 161 -8.06 50.16 5.49
C GLN A 161 -8.47 50.84 6.78
#